data_eee6ea82f743451545ab6db77a508c64
#
_entry.id   eee6ea82f743451545ab6db77a508c64
#
_cell.length_a   1.000
_cell.length_b   1.000
_cell.length_c   1.000
_cell.angle_alpha   90.00
_cell.angle_beta   90.00
_cell.angle_gamma   90.00
#
_symmetry.space_group_name_H-M   'P 1'
#
loop_
_entity.id
_entity.type
_entity.pdbx_description
1 polymer ?
#
loop_
_entity_poly.entity_id
_entity_poly.type
_entity_poly.pdbx_seq_one_letter_code
_entity_poly.pdbx_strand_id
1 'polypeptide(L)'
;MSVIIPMIIEEDSRGERAYDIFSRLLKDRIIFLGTALNDEVANLLIAQLLFLESEDPGKDINLYIHSPGGLVTSGLAVYDTMQYIKAEIATVCLGQAASMAAFLLASGTRGKRYSLPNSRILLHQPMGTFRGQASDIAIQAKEIIRMKDTLNRILVKHTGRSFEQIQWDTDRDFYMSSEEAKAYGLIDFVIRNRDDLYQIEQQAA
;
A
#
# COMPACT_ATOMS: atom_id res chain seq x y z
N MET A 1 24.53 7.28 -3.43
CA MET A 1 25.07 5.90 -3.27
C MET A 1 24.01 4.96 -3.81
N SER A 2 24.37 4.12 -4.79
CA SER A 2 23.50 3.03 -5.22
C SER A 2 23.51 1.94 -4.14
N VAL A 3 22.34 1.53 -3.69
CA VAL A 3 22.21 0.39 -2.77
C VAL A 3 22.57 -0.88 -3.56
N ILE A 4 23.51 -1.67 -3.04
CA ILE A 4 23.85 -2.98 -3.64
C ILE A 4 22.73 -3.95 -3.25
N ILE A 5 22.02 -4.47 -4.25
CA ILE A 5 21.00 -5.50 -4.04
C ILE A 5 21.72 -6.86 -3.91
N PRO A 6 21.59 -7.59 -2.79
CA PRO A 6 22.25 -8.86 -2.61
C PRO A 6 21.67 -9.93 -3.53
N MET A 7 22.54 -10.84 -4.01
CA MET A 7 22.16 -12.03 -4.77
C MET A 7 22.09 -13.24 -3.85
N ILE A 8 21.09 -14.09 -4.09
CA ILE A 8 20.90 -15.38 -3.40
C ILE A 8 21.07 -16.49 -4.44
N ILE A 9 21.86 -17.51 -4.10
CA ILE A 9 22.00 -18.71 -4.91
C ILE A 9 21.19 -19.83 -4.25
N GLU A 10 20.24 -20.39 -4.99
CA GLU A 10 19.49 -21.59 -4.60
C GLU A 10 19.95 -22.74 -5.45
N GLU A 11 20.22 -23.88 -4.81
CA GLU A 11 20.52 -25.15 -5.47
C GLU A 11 19.29 -26.06 -5.41
N ASP A 12 18.81 -26.49 -6.58
CA ASP A 12 17.72 -27.46 -6.68
C ASP A 12 18.16 -28.65 -7.56
N SER A 13 17.28 -29.63 -7.73
CA SER A 13 17.54 -30.83 -8.57
C SER A 13 17.85 -30.51 -10.05
N ARG A 14 17.66 -29.26 -10.49
CA ARG A 14 17.93 -28.77 -11.86
C ARG A 14 19.20 -27.91 -11.94
N GLY A 15 19.93 -27.73 -10.82
CA GLY A 15 21.16 -26.95 -10.73
C GLY A 15 21.03 -25.65 -9.94
N GLU A 16 22.07 -24.84 -9.97
CA GLU A 16 22.13 -23.55 -9.28
C GLU A 16 21.36 -22.46 -10.04
N ARG A 17 20.58 -21.65 -9.30
CA ARG A 17 19.91 -20.46 -9.79
C ARG A 17 20.21 -19.26 -8.92
N ALA A 18 20.61 -18.17 -9.54
CA ALA A 18 20.83 -16.90 -8.87
C ALA A 18 19.61 -15.98 -8.97
N TYR A 19 19.18 -15.42 -7.86
CA TYR A 19 18.11 -14.44 -7.76
C TYR A 19 18.61 -13.21 -7.00
N ASP A 20 18.17 -12.01 -7.38
CA ASP A 20 18.24 -10.91 -6.43
C ASP A 20 17.20 -11.11 -5.31
N ILE A 21 17.41 -10.42 -4.18
CA ILE A 21 16.56 -10.63 -2.99
C ILE A 21 15.08 -10.36 -3.26
N PHE A 22 14.74 -9.35 -4.09
CA PHE A 22 13.34 -9.02 -4.38
C PHE A 22 12.70 -10.06 -5.29
N SER A 23 13.42 -10.55 -6.31
CA SER A 23 12.97 -11.66 -7.16
C SER A 23 12.77 -12.94 -6.35
N ARG A 24 13.61 -13.18 -5.33
CA ARG A 24 13.44 -14.32 -4.44
C ARG A 24 12.19 -14.19 -3.55
N LEU A 25 11.96 -13.00 -2.99
CA LEU A 25 10.76 -12.72 -2.20
C LEU A 25 9.49 -12.81 -3.05
N LEU A 26 9.53 -12.39 -4.31
CA LEU A 26 8.41 -12.48 -5.24
C LEU A 26 7.95 -13.94 -5.45
N LYS A 27 8.86 -14.92 -5.46
CA LYS A 27 8.51 -16.35 -5.48
C LYS A 27 7.66 -16.76 -4.28
N ASP A 28 7.85 -16.12 -3.14
CA ASP A 28 7.04 -16.33 -1.92
C ASP A 28 5.83 -15.39 -1.88
N ARG A 29 5.48 -14.77 -3.03
CA ARG A 29 4.35 -13.85 -3.20
C ARG A 29 4.46 -12.57 -2.34
N ILE A 30 5.69 -12.14 -2.09
CA ILE A 30 6.00 -10.95 -1.32
C ILE A 30 6.44 -9.82 -2.26
N ILE A 31 5.73 -8.70 -2.19
CA ILE A 31 6.03 -7.47 -2.92
C ILE A 31 6.44 -6.39 -1.91
N PHE A 32 7.38 -5.52 -2.30
CA PHE A 32 7.88 -4.47 -1.45
C PHE A 32 7.66 -3.08 -2.05
N LEU A 33 6.93 -2.23 -1.33
CA LEU A 33 6.87 -0.78 -1.58
C LEU A 33 7.77 -0.09 -0.55
N GLY A 34 9.06 0.05 -0.87
CA GLY A 34 10.08 0.57 0.05
C GLY A 34 10.59 1.98 -0.28
N THR A 35 9.95 2.69 -1.22
CA THR A 35 10.36 4.01 -1.70
C THR A 35 9.16 4.93 -1.90
N ALA A 36 9.42 6.17 -2.34
CA ALA A 36 8.37 7.06 -2.81
C ALA A 36 7.70 6.47 -4.08
N LEU A 37 6.37 6.61 -4.17
CA LEU A 37 5.56 6.11 -5.26
C LEU A 37 5.57 7.10 -6.43
N ASN A 38 6.16 6.70 -7.54
CA ASN A 38 6.12 7.36 -8.84
C ASN A 38 5.60 6.40 -9.90
N ASP A 39 5.55 6.81 -11.16
CA ASP A 39 5.02 5.98 -12.24
C ASP A 39 5.84 4.70 -12.47
N GLU A 40 7.16 4.76 -12.33
CA GLU A 40 8.04 3.59 -12.50
C GLU A 40 7.79 2.54 -11.41
N VAL A 41 7.72 2.98 -10.15
CA VAL A 41 7.42 2.11 -9.00
C VAL A 41 6.02 1.54 -9.10
N ALA A 42 5.03 2.35 -9.49
CA ALA A 42 3.66 1.89 -9.68
C ALA A 42 3.55 0.83 -10.78
N ASN A 43 4.19 1.06 -11.93
CA ASN A 43 4.20 0.09 -13.03
C ASN A 43 4.85 -1.24 -12.61
N LEU A 44 5.92 -1.19 -11.82
CA LEU A 44 6.56 -2.40 -11.29
C LEU A 44 5.64 -3.16 -10.32
N LEU A 45 4.98 -2.46 -9.39
CA LEU A 45 4.02 -3.07 -8.46
C LEU A 45 2.85 -3.70 -9.22
N ILE A 46 2.29 -3.00 -10.20
CA ILE A 46 1.20 -3.50 -11.05
C ILE A 46 1.62 -4.77 -11.80
N ALA A 47 2.80 -4.75 -12.41
CA ALA A 47 3.33 -5.92 -13.12
C ALA A 47 3.51 -7.14 -12.19
N GLN A 48 4.02 -6.93 -10.97
CA GLN A 48 4.17 -7.97 -9.97
C GLN A 48 2.81 -8.52 -9.49
N LEU A 49 1.82 -7.64 -9.25
CA LEU A 49 0.46 -8.04 -8.86
C LEU A 49 -0.18 -8.91 -9.94
N LEU A 50 -0.15 -8.46 -11.21
CA LEU A 50 -0.70 -9.20 -12.35
C LEU A 50 0.02 -10.52 -12.60
N PHE A 51 1.34 -10.55 -12.43
CA PHE A 51 2.14 -11.78 -12.56
C PHE A 51 1.72 -12.80 -11.50
N LEU A 52 1.66 -12.41 -10.22
CA LEU A 52 1.27 -13.30 -9.13
C LEU A 52 -0.20 -13.76 -9.25
N GLU A 53 -1.09 -12.89 -9.71
CA GLU A 53 -2.47 -13.28 -10.05
C GLU A 53 -2.51 -14.36 -11.13
N SER A 54 -1.68 -14.23 -12.19
CA SER A 54 -1.65 -15.22 -13.28
C SER A 54 -1.07 -16.56 -12.87
N GLU A 55 -0.16 -16.59 -11.88
CA GLU A 55 0.44 -17.82 -11.34
C GLU A 55 -0.54 -18.62 -10.49
N ASP A 56 -1.22 -17.97 -9.55
CA ASP A 56 -2.21 -18.61 -8.67
C ASP A 56 -3.14 -17.55 -8.04
N PRO A 57 -4.35 -17.36 -8.59
CA PRO A 57 -5.30 -16.38 -8.06
C PRO A 57 -5.93 -16.78 -6.71
N GLY A 58 -5.73 -18.01 -6.26
CA GLY A 58 -6.26 -18.54 -4.99
C GLY A 58 -5.34 -18.32 -3.81
N LYS A 59 -4.12 -17.81 -4.04
CA LYS A 59 -3.16 -17.54 -2.97
C LYS A 59 -2.99 -16.05 -2.72
N ASP A 60 -2.85 -15.71 -1.46
CA ASP A 60 -2.63 -14.33 -1.02
C ASP A 60 -1.34 -13.73 -1.60
N ILE A 61 -1.38 -12.43 -1.82
CA ILE A 61 -0.22 -11.60 -2.14
C ILE A 61 0.08 -10.73 -0.91
N ASN A 62 1.34 -10.72 -0.47
CA ASN A 62 1.78 -9.93 0.67
C ASN A 62 2.47 -8.65 0.21
N LEU A 63 1.86 -7.50 0.42
CA LEU A 63 2.41 -6.19 0.10
C LEU A 63 2.99 -5.53 1.36
N TYR A 64 4.32 -5.54 1.48
CA TYR A 64 5.05 -4.86 2.55
C TYR A 64 5.29 -3.40 2.20
N ILE A 65 4.95 -2.49 3.10
CA ILE A 65 4.94 -1.05 2.85
C ILE A 65 5.85 -0.33 3.85
N HIS A 66 6.88 0.34 3.31
CA HIS A 66 7.71 1.31 4.00
C HIS A 66 7.93 2.52 3.09
N SER A 67 6.94 3.42 3.02
CA SER A 67 6.91 4.45 1.99
C SER A 67 6.34 5.78 2.52
N PRO A 68 6.91 6.91 2.06
CA PRO A 68 6.36 8.24 2.33
C PRO A 68 5.12 8.57 1.48
N GLY A 69 4.67 7.66 0.60
CA GLY A 69 3.64 7.95 -0.41
C GLY A 69 4.23 8.49 -1.71
N GLY A 70 3.48 9.30 -2.43
CA GLY A 70 3.92 9.87 -3.72
C GLY A 70 2.77 10.29 -4.62
N LEU A 71 2.92 10.11 -5.93
CA LEU A 71 1.96 10.58 -6.93
C LEU A 71 0.59 9.90 -6.77
N VAL A 72 -0.46 10.73 -6.72
CA VAL A 72 -1.84 10.25 -6.53
C VAL A 72 -2.28 9.35 -7.68
N THR A 73 -2.00 9.75 -8.93
CA THR A 73 -2.38 8.97 -10.12
C THR A 73 -1.72 7.61 -10.15
N SER A 74 -0.42 7.54 -9.82
CA SER A 74 0.34 6.29 -9.71
C SER A 74 -0.22 5.41 -8.60
N GLY A 75 -0.56 6.00 -7.45
CA GLY A 75 -1.18 5.27 -6.34
C GLY A 75 -2.57 4.74 -6.66
N LEU A 76 -3.40 5.51 -7.36
CA LEU A 76 -4.72 5.05 -7.80
C LEU A 76 -4.62 3.91 -8.82
N ALA A 77 -3.61 3.92 -9.71
CA ALA A 77 -3.38 2.81 -10.64
C ALA A 77 -3.05 1.50 -9.91
N VAL A 78 -2.21 1.57 -8.86
CA VAL A 78 -1.93 0.41 -8.00
C VAL A 78 -3.19 -0.01 -7.24
N TYR A 79 -3.91 0.94 -6.64
CA TYR A 79 -5.17 0.69 -5.92
C TYR A 79 -6.19 -0.04 -6.80
N ASP A 80 -6.44 0.47 -8.00
CA ASP A 80 -7.40 -0.14 -8.92
C ASP A 80 -6.97 -1.55 -9.31
N THR A 81 -5.67 -1.78 -9.51
CA THR A 81 -5.13 -3.13 -9.76
C THR A 81 -5.36 -4.06 -8.57
N MET A 82 -5.09 -3.59 -7.34
CA MET A 82 -5.36 -4.36 -6.12
C MET A 82 -6.84 -4.75 -5.98
N GLN A 83 -7.77 -3.89 -6.45
CA GLN A 83 -9.20 -4.18 -6.41
C GLN A 83 -9.67 -5.03 -7.61
N TYR A 84 -8.92 -5.03 -8.72
CA TYR A 84 -9.27 -5.73 -9.96
C TYR A 84 -8.93 -7.22 -9.91
N ILE A 85 -7.78 -7.59 -9.34
CA ILE A 85 -7.34 -8.98 -9.24
C ILE A 85 -8.18 -9.78 -8.25
N LYS A 86 -8.21 -11.11 -8.40
CA LYS A 86 -8.97 -12.02 -7.53
C LYS A 86 -8.20 -12.43 -6.28
N ALA A 87 -6.85 -12.49 -6.39
CA ALA A 87 -6.00 -12.82 -5.25
C ALA A 87 -6.22 -11.83 -4.10
N GLU A 88 -6.37 -12.32 -2.90
CA GLU A 88 -6.45 -11.47 -1.72
C GLU A 88 -5.09 -10.84 -1.43
N ILE A 89 -5.11 -9.57 -0.98
CA ILE A 89 -3.87 -8.83 -0.71
C ILE A 89 -3.77 -8.54 0.78
N ALA A 90 -2.80 -9.18 1.42
CA ALA A 90 -2.38 -8.82 2.75
C ALA A 90 -1.42 -7.62 2.69
N THR A 91 -1.71 -6.56 3.43
CA THR A 91 -0.86 -5.37 3.51
C THR A 91 -0.20 -5.27 4.88
N VAL A 92 1.10 -4.96 4.90
CA VAL A 92 1.89 -4.90 6.15
C VAL A 92 2.70 -3.61 6.20
N CYS A 93 2.41 -2.73 7.15
CA CYS A 93 3.20 -1.52 7.36
C CYS A 93 4.47 -1.81 8.18
N LEU A 94 5.62 -1.42 7.63
CA LEU A 94 6.93 -1.46 8.27
C LEU A 94 7.45 -0.02 8.42
N GLY A 95 7.66 0.46 9.64
CA GLY A 95 8.23 1.77 9.92
C GLY A 95 7.29 2.94 9.54
N GLN A 96 6.90 3.10 8.27
CA GLN A 96 5.90 4.11 7.90
C GLN A 96 5.08 3.77 6.66
N ALA A 97 3.83 4.19 6.69
CA ALA A 97 2.97 4.32 5.52
C ALA A 97 2.34 5.71 5.53
N ALA A 98 2.76 6.59 4.63
CA ALA A 98 2.29 7.96 4.60
C ALA A 98 1.60 8.31 3.28
N SER A 99 0.60 9.21 3.31
CA SER A 99 -0.08 9.69 2.11
C SER A 99 -0.61 8.53 1.25
N MET A 100 -0.29 8.46 -0.04
CA MET A 100 -0.72 7.36 -0.91
C MET A 100 -0.33 5.97 -0.41
N ALA A 101 0.78 5.81 0.33
CA ALA A 101 1.14 4.53 0.92
C ALA A 101 0.18 4.10 2.05
N ALA A 102 -0.37 5.04 2.83
CA ALA A 102 -1.41 4.74 3.82
C ALA A 102 -2.74 4.35 3.15
N PHE A 103 -3.04 4.92 1.98
CA PHE A 103 -4.17 4.47 1.15
C PHE A 103 -4.01 3.03 0.71
N LEU A 104 -2.85 2.67 0.18
CA LEU A 104 -2.57 1.30 -0.26
C LEU A 104 -2.60 0.32 0.93
N LEU A 105 -2.09 0.73 2.10
CA LEU A 105 -2.18 -0.05 3.33
C LEU A 105 -3.65 -0.35 3.70
N ALA A 106 -4.49 0.69 3.72
CA ALA A 106 -5.92 0.56 4.03
C ALA A 106 -6.70 -0.25 2.99
N SER A 107 -6.18 -0.35 1.75
CA SER A 107 -6.83 -0.98 0.60
C SER A 107 -6.61 -2.49 0.50
N GLY A 108 -5.84 -3.08 1.40
CA GLY A 108 -5.70 -4.53 1.52
C GLY A 108 -7.03 -5.21 1.82
N THR A 109 -7.06 -6.52 1.65
CA THR A 109 -8.23 -7.35 1.98
C THR A 109 -8.58 -7.18 3.45
N ARG A 110 -9.86 -6.98 3.74
CA ARG A 110 -10.34 -6.80 5.11
C ARG A 110 -10.03 -8.05 5.94
N GLY A 111 -9.48 -7.83 7.14
CA GLY A 111 -8.96 -8.91 8.00
C GLY A 111 -7.49 -9.26 7.71
N LYS A 112 -6.87 -8.69 6.66
CA LYS A 112 -5.48 -8.96 6.24
C LYS A 112 -4.64 -7.67 6.15
N ARG A 113 -4.99 -6.63 6.91
CA ARG A 113 -4.26 -5.36 6.95
C ARG A 113 -3.52 -5.25 8.27
N TYR A 114 -2.20 -5.21 8.20
CA TYR A 114 -1.32 -5.34 9.37
C TYR A 114 -0.40 -4.13 9.51
N SER A 115 0.08 -3.91 10.73
CA SER A 115 1.18 -2.98 11.02
C SER A 115 2.08 -3.55 12.12
N LEU A 116 3.39 -3.28 12.03
CA LEU A 116 4.30 -3.52 13.15
C LEU A 116 4.12 -2.44 14.22
N PRO A 117 4.43 -2.73 15.52
CA PRO A 117 4.04 -1.86 16.65
C PRO A 117 4.60 -0.43 16.60
N ASN A 118 5.80 -0.27 16.05
CA ASN A 118 6.49 1.02 16.00
C ASN A 118 6.32 1.76 14.66
N SER A 119 5.37 1.33 13.84
CA SER A 119 5.08 1.99 12.58
C SER A 119 4.28 3.27 12.78
N ARG A 120 4.43 4.20 11.83
CA ARG A 120 3.72 5.47 11.78
C ARG A 120 2.88 5.54 10.51
N ILE A 121 1.63 5.84 10.67
CA ILE A 121 0.70 6.01 9.56
C ILE A 121 0.30 7.50 9.46
N LEU A 122 0.30 8.06 8.26
CA LEU A 122 -0.07 9.45 8.01
C LEU A 122 -1.11 9.53 6.90
N LEU A 123 -2.22 10.19 7.20
CA LEU A 123 -3.20 10.65 6.22
C LEU A 123 -3.11 12.15 6.03
N HIS A 124 -3.30 12.62 4.81
CA HIS A 124 -3.51 14.02 4.46
C HIS A 124 -4.14 14.14 3.06
N GLN A 125 -4.69 15.33 2.76
CA GLN A 125 -5.24 15.62 1.43
C GLN A 125 -4.15 15.68 0.35
N PRO A 126 -4.51 15.49 -0.94
CA PRO A 126 -3.56 15.64 -2.04
C PRO A 126 -3.03 17.07 -2.12
N MET A 127 -1.75 17.19 -2.47
CA MET A 127 -1.07 18.47 -2.67
C MET A 127 -0.71 18.64 -4.14
N GLY A 128 -0.72 19.89 -4.60
CA GLY A 128 -0.28 20.23 -5.96
C GLY A 128 0.30 21.64 -6.01
N THR A 129 1.23 21.85 -6.93
CA THR A 129 1.76 23.18 -7.26
C THR A 129 1.43 23.45 -8.73
N PHE A 130 0.73 24.53 -9.00
CA PHE A 130 0.25 24.89 -10.34
C PHE A 130 0.81 26.22 -10.77
N ARG A 131 1.19 26.32 -12.07
CA ARG A 131 1.65 27.53 -12.72
C ARG A 131 1.04 27.60 -14.11
N GLY A 132 0.68 28.80 -14.54
CA GLY A 132 0.11 29.01 -15.88
C GLY A 132 -0.87 30.19 -15.91
N GLN A 133 -1.70 30.24 -16.94
CA GLN A 133 -2.77 31.21 -17.05
C GLN A 133 -3.87 30.94 -16.01
N ALA A 134 -4.65 31.96 -15.66
CA ALA A 134 -5.69 31.83 -14.65
C ALA A 134 -6.69 30.70 -14.94
N SER A 135 -7.07 30.53 -16.23
CA SER A 135 -7.97 29.45 -16.64
C SER A 135 -7.34 28.06 -16.44
N ASP A 136 -6.05 27.89 -16.72
CA ASP A 136 -5.34 26.63 -16.53
C ASP A 136 -5.23 26.28 -15.05
N ILE A 137 -4.92 27.27 -14.20
CA ILE A 137 -4.88 27.11 -12.74
C ILE A 137 -6.26 26.69 -12.21
N ALA A 138 -7.35 27.28 -12.72
CA ALA A 138 -8.71 26.93 -12.33
C ALA A 138 -9.06 25.46 -12.70
N ILE A 139 -8.63 25.00 -13.88
CA ILE A 139 -8.81 23.59 -14.31
C ILE A 139 -8.05 22.66 -13.39
N GLN A 140 -6.79 22.95 -13.07
CA GLN A 140 -5.96 22.15 -12.20
C GLN A 140 -6.51 22.12 -10.75
N ALA A 141 -6.99 23.26 -10.25
CA ALA A 141 -7.62 23.33 -8.93
C ALA A 141 -8.88 22.47 -8.86
N LYS A 142 -9.72 22.47 -9.90
CA LYS A 142 -10.90 21.60 -9.97
C LYS A 142 -10.52 20.12 -9.97
N GLU A 143 -9.46 19.74 -10.67
CA GLU A 143 -9.02 18.35 -10.75
C GLU A 143 -8.45 17.85 -9.39
N ILE A 144 -7.67 18.66 -8.68
CA ILE A 144 -7.17 18.24 -7.35
C ILE A 144 -8.30 18.11 -6.32
N ILE A 145 -9.33 18.95 -6.41
CA ILE A 145 -10.54 18.82 -5.57
C ILE A 145 -11.27 17.51 -5.89
N ARG A 146 -11.40 17.16 -7.18
CA ARG A 146 -12.00 15.89 -7.62
C ARG A 146 -11.21 14.70 -7.08
N MET A 147 -9.87 14.75 -7.16
CA MET A 147 -9.00 13.70 -6.60
C MET A 147 -9.16 13.59 -5.08
N LYS A 148 -9.22 14.71 -4.36
CA LYS A 148 -9.47 14.73 -2.90
C LYS A 148 -10.76 14.00 -2.56
N ASP A 149 -11.86 14.29 -3.27
CA ASP A 149 -13.16 13.63 -3.05
C ASP A 149 -13.07 12.12 -3.33
N THR A 150 -12.42 11.72 -4.42
CA THR A 150 -12.21 10.30 -4.76
C THR A 150 -11.45 9.56 -3.67
N LEU A 151 -10.34 10.13 -3.19
CA LEU A 151 -9.53 9.53 -2.12
C LEU A 151 -10.32 9.42 -0.82
N ASN A 152 -11.07 10.46 -0.45
CA ASN A 152 -11.91 10.41 0.75
C ASN A 152 -12.96 9.29 0.68
N ARG A 153 -13.62 9.10 -0.48
CA ARG A 153 -14.58 7.99 -0.68
C ARG A 153 -13.92 6.62 -0.59
N ILE A 154 -12.69 6.47 -1.07
CA ILE A 154 -11.91 5.24 -0.92
C ILE A 154 -11.66 4.97 0.57
N LEU A 155 -11.22 5.98 1.34
CA LEU A 155 -11.03 5.81 2.79
C LEU A 155 -12.34 5.47 3.53
N VAL A 156 -13.45 6.11 3.19
CA VAL A 156 -14.79 5.75 3.73
C VAL A 156 -15.07 4.26 3.53
N LYS A 157 -14.86 3.76 2.30
CA LYS A 157 -15.08 2.34 1.94
C LYS A 157 -14.24 1.40 2.82
N HIS A 158 -12.98 1.71 3.03
CA HIS A 158 -12.04 0.82 3.68
C HIS A 158 -12.01 0.95 5.21
N THR A 159 -12.33 2.14 5.75
CA THR A 159 -12.31 2.37 7.21
C THR A 159 -13.66 2.24 7.88
N GLY A 160 -14.75 2.43 7.12
CA GLY A 160 -16.12 2.50 7.65
C GLY A 160 -16.44 3.83 8.36
N ARG A 161 -15.54 4.83 8.30
CA ARG A 161 -15.77 6.17 8.85
C ARG A 161 -16.71 6.97 7.94
N SER A 162 -17.39 8.00 8.52
CA SER A 162 -18.19 8.91 7.71
C SER A 162 -17.33 9.77 6.79
N PHE A 163 -17.90 10.25 5.69
CA PHE A 163 -17.20 11.11 4.74
C PHE A 163 -16.73 12.41 5.40
N GLU A 164 -17.56 12.98 6.25
CA GLU A 164 -17.28 14.23 6.99
C GLU A 164 -16.10 14.05 7.95
N GLN A 165 -16.02 12.89 8.64
CA GLN A 165 -14.90 12.59 9.51
C GLN A 165 -13.61 12.42 8.72
N ILE A 166 -13.62 11.65 7.61
CA ILE A 166 -12.45 11.48 6.73
C ILE A 166 -12.00 12.85 6.18
N GLN A 167 -12.95 13.67 5.71
CA GLN A 167 -12.65 15.00 5.16
C GLN A 167 -12.01 15.91 6.21
N TRP A 168 -12.46 15.85 7.45
CA TRP A 168 -11.89 16.62 8.56
C TRP A 168 -10.49 16.15 8.91
N ASP A 169 -10.31 14.85 9.09
CA ASP A 169 -9.04 14.27 9.53
C ASP A 169 -7.94 14.43 8.46
N THR A 170 -8.30 14.33 7.17
CA THR A 170 -7.33 14.48 6.08
C THR A 170 -7.05 15.92 5.66
N ASP A 171 -7.70 16.93 6.28
CA ASP A 171 -7.48 18.33 5.92
C ASP A 171 -6.06 18.82 6.22
N ARG A 172 -5.44 18.25 7.24
CA ARG A 172 -4.03 18.46 7.61
C ARG A 172 -3.38 17.11 7.88
N ASP A 173 -2.07 17.14 8.17
CA ASP A 173 -1.33 15.93 8.54
C ASP A 173 -1.94 15.28 9.79
N PHE A 174 -2.48 14.09 9.59
CA PHE A 174 -3.09 13.28 10.61
C PHE A 174 -2.24 12.02 10.85
N TYR A 175 -1.38 12.09 11.87
CA TYR A 175 -0.50 11.01 12.26
C TYR A 175 -1.17 10.04 13.20
N MET A 176 -0.92 8.75 12.99
CA MET A 176 -1.40 7.66 13.83
C MET A 176 -0.27 6.68 14.13
N SER A 177 -0.22 6.21 15.36
CA SER A 177 0.46 4.97 15.74
C SER A 177 -0.27 3.77 15.15
N SER A 178 0.33 2.59 15.22
CA SER A 178 -0.31 1.36 14.74
C SER A 178 -1.62 1.06 15.47
N GLU A 179 -1.68 1.27 16.79
CA GLU A 179 -2.90 1.04 17.59
C GLU A 179 -4.01 2.05 17.25
N GLU A 180 -3.66 3.32 17.03
CA GLU A 180 -4.62 4.34 16.58
C GLU A 180 -5.12 4.04 15.17
N ALA A 181 -4.26 3.59 14.26
CA ALA A 181 -4.66 3.19 12.90
C ALA A 181 -5.59 1.96 12.90
N LYS A 182 -5.40 1.02 13.82
CA LYS A 182 -6.32 -0.09 14.06
C LYS A 182 -7.67 0.41 14.58
N ALA A 183 -7.69 1.26 15.59
CA ALA A 183 -8.91 1.85 16.15
C ALA A 183 -9.64 2.74 15.11
N TYR A 184 -8.89 3.36 14.20
CA TYR A 184 -9.42 4.15 13.10
C TYR A 184 -10.06 3.27 12.01
N GLY A 185 -9.60 2.04 11.82
CA GLY A 185 -10.08 1.10 10.81
C GLY A 185 -9.21 1.06 9.54
N LEU A 186 -8.04 1.70 9.56
CA LEU A 186 -7.08 1.64 8.45
C LEU A 186 -6.40 0.28 8.34
N ILE A 187 -6.19 -0.38 9.47
CA ILE A 187 -5.64 -1.73 9.57
C ILE A 187 -6.53 -2.60 10.47
N ASP A 188 -6.33 -3.90 10.39
CA ASP A 188 -7.11 -4.86 11.17
C ASP A 188 -6.34 -5.33 12.43
N PHE A 189 -5.00 -5.47 12.33
CA PHE A 189 -4.19 -6.00 13.42
C PHE A 189 -2.84 -5.30 13.55
N VAL A 190 -2.36 -5.22 14.80
CA VAL A 190 -0.97 -4.88 15.11
C VAL A 190 -0.26 -6.19 15.46
N ILE A 191 0.76 -6.57 14.69
CA ILE A 191 1.50 -7.83 14.83
C ILE A 191 2.91 -7.55 15.36
N ARG A 192 3.36 -8.30 16.35
CA ARG A 192 4.67 -8.14 17.00
C ARG A 192 5.68 -9.19 16.54
N ASN A 193 5.19 -10.36 16.18
CA ASN A 193 5.98 -11.50 15.74
C ASN A 193 5.18 -12.37 14.76
N ARG A 194 5.79 -13.41 14.23
CA ARG A 194 5.13 -14.34 13.30
C ARG A 194 4.04 -15.19 13.96
N ASP A 195 4.15 -15.45 15.25
CA ASP A 195 3.17 -16.28 15.96
C ASP A 195 1.82 -15.56 16.04
N ASP A 196 1.83 -14.21 16.14
CA ASP A 196 0.60 -13.41 16.09
C ASP A 196 -0.16 -13.65 14.78
N LEU A 197 0.54 -13.74 13.63
CA LEU A 197 -0.07 -14.03 12.33
C LEU A 197 -0.71 -15.43 12.31
N TYR A 198 0.02 -16.44 12.76
CA TYR A 198 -0.51 -17.81 12.81
C TYR A 198 -1.77 -17.91 13.67
N GLN A 199 -1.82 -17.21 14.81
CA GLN A 199 -3.00 -17.20 15.68
C GLN A 199 -4.20 -16.51 14.99
N ILE A 200 -3.97 -15.41 14.25
CA ILE A 200 -5.01 -14.69 13.52
C ILE A 200 -5.57 -15.57 12.39
N GLU A 201 -4.71 -16.23 11.62
CA GLU A 201 -5.10 -17.11 10.53
C GLU A 201 -5.90 -18.33 11.00
N GLN A 202 -5.51 -18.93 12.16
CA GLN A 202 -6.24 -20.04 12.77
C GLN A 202 -7.64 -19.65 13.29
N GLN A 203 -7.83 -18.38 13.69
CA GLN A 203 -9.13 -17.89 14.15
C GLN A 203 -10.07 -17.51 13.00
N ALA A 204 -9.52 -17.30 11.78
CA ALA A 204 -10.27 -16.91 10.58
C ALA A 204 -10.69 -18.12 9.72
N ALA A 205 -10.10 -19.31 9.95
CA ALA A 205 -10.38 -20.57 9.24
C ALA A 205 -11.52 -21.34 9.91
#